data_76de630a6a2da6241be0013934e036d0
#
_entry.id   76de630a6a2da6241be0013934e036d0
#
_cell.length_a   1.000
_cell.length_b   1.000
_cell.length_c   1.000
_cell.angle_alpha   90.00
_cell.angle_beta   90.00
_cell.angle_gamma   90.00
#
_symmetry.space_group_name_H-M   'P 1'
#
loop_
_entity.id
_entity.type
_entity.pdbx_description
1 polymer ?
#
loop_
_entity_poly.entity_id
_entity_poly.type
_entity_poly.pdbx_seq_one_letter_code
_entity_poly.pdbx_strand_id
1 'polypeptide(L)'
;QQTAKTTYRYCANQCQSDDQYIAYISKWKKGEVTGSRGINAKNISGHLRRYLFGRYGSACSVCGWNKINPKTRQIPLEIDHIDGNSDNNHEDNLRLICPNCHSLTSSFRNLNNSRGREWRRLKYLKSNK
;
A
#
# COMPACT_ATOMS: atom_id res chain seq x y z
N GLN A 1 -0.43 -13.30 45.13
CA GLN A 1 -0.44 -12.32 44.08
C GLN A 1 -0.49 -13.01 42.72
N GLN A 2 -1.66 -13.05 42.17
CA GLN A 2 -1.79 -13.45 40.77
C GLN A 2 -1.30 -12.29 39.93
N THR A 3 -0.03 -12.35 39.52
CA THR A 3 0.42 -11.62 38.36
C THR A 3 -0.52 -11.99 37.21
N ALA A 4 -1.19 -10.99 36.64
CA ALA A 4 -1.99 -11.18 35.46
C ALA A 4 -1.14 -11.99 34.47
N LYS A 5 -1.49 -13.25 34.27
CA LYS A 5 -0.90 -14.05 33.21
C LYS A 5 -1.32 -13.36 31.94
N THR A 6 -0.40 -12.67 31.32
CA THR A 6 -0.53 -12.26 29.95
C THR A 6 -0.76 -13.54 29.17
N THR A 7 -2.02 -13.85 28.95
CA THR A 7 -2.37 -14.95 28.07
C THR A 7 -1.91 -14.51 26.69
N TYR A 8 -0.76 -15.01 26.28
CA TYR A 8 -0.30 -14.87 24.92
C TYR A 8 -1.36 -15.51 24.03
N ARG A 9 -2.16 -14.68 23.41
CA ARG A 9 -3.20 -15.11 22.46
C ARG A 9 -2.59 -15.85 21.27
N TYR A 10 -1.31 -15.61 21.01
CA TYR A 10 -0.60 -16.11 19.84
C TYR A 10 0.61 -16.94 20.25
N CYS A 11 0.86 -18.02 19.51
CA CYS A 11 2.02 -18.90 19.74
C CYS A 11 3.35 -18.29 19.32
N ALA A 12 3.34 -17.27 18.43
CA ALA A 12 4.50 -16.58 17.93
C ALA A 12 4.12 -15.19 17.39
N ASN A 13 5.12 -14.30 17.26
CA ASN A 13 4.93 -12.97 16.67
C ASN A 13 4.37 -13.03 15.24
N GLN A 14 4.74 -14.05 14.49
CA GLN A 14 4.21 -14.26 13.14
C GLN A 14 2.71 -14.53 13.15
N CYS A 15 2.21 -15.33 14.09
CA CYS A 15 0.78 -15.59 14.23
C CYS A 15 0.01 -14.29 14.54
N GLN A 16 0.55 -13.45 15.40
CA GLN A 16 -0.03 -12.15 15.71
C GLN A 16 -0.07 -11.24 14.47
N SER A 17 1.02 -11.18 13.73
CA SER A 17 1.13 -10.39 12.51
C SER A 17 0.13 -10.88 11.45
N ASP A 18 -0.01 -12.19 11.29
CA ASP A 18 -0.95 -12.78 10.34
C ASP A 18 -2.40 -12.50 10.70
N ASP A 19 -2.75 -12.57 11.99
CA ASP A 19 -4.10 -12.27 12.47
C ASP A 19 -4.43 -10.77 12.27
N GLN A 20 -3.51 -9.90 12.58
CA GLN A 20 -3.65 -8.46 12.32
C GLN A 20 -3.82 -8.16 10.82
N TYR A 21 -3.07 -8.85 9.98
CA TYR A 21 -3.17 -8.73 8.54
C TYR A 21 -4.55 -9.12 8.03
N ILE A 22 -5.05 -10.29 8.43
CA ILE A 22 -6.36 -10.80 8.03
C ILE A 22 -7.47 -9.85 8.47
N ALA A 23 -7.42 -9.37 9.72
CA ALA A 23 -8.38 -8.41 10.25
C ALA A 23 -8.36 -7.09 9.48
N TYR A 24 -7.16 -6.58 9.16
CA TYR A 24 -7.00 -5.35 8.40
C TYR A 24 -7.58 -5.47 7.00
N ILE A 25 -7.27 -6.53 6.28
CA ILE A 25 -7.76 -6.74 4.90
C ILE A 25 -9.28 -6.86 4.89
N SER A 26 -9.87 -7.55 5.87
CA SER A 26 -11.32 -7.61 6.01
C SER A 26 -11.96 -6.23 6.17
N LYS A 27 -11.39 -5.38 7.03
CA LYS A 27 -11.85 -4.00 7.23
C LYS A 27 -11.69 -3.15 5.97
N TRP A 28 -10.56 -3.29 5.28
CA TRP A 28 -10.31 -2.56 4.05
C TRP A 28 -11.32 -2.93 2.96
N LYS A 29 -11.62 -4.20 2.77
CA LYS A 29 -12.63 -4.66 1.80
C LYS A 29 -14.03 -4.14 2.11
N LYS A 30 -14.34 -3.92 3.39
CA LYS A 30 -15.61 -3.35 3.84
C LYS A 30 -15.64 -1.81 3.77
N GLY A 31 -14.54 -1.17 3.44
CA GLY A 31 -14.40 0.28 3.41
C GLY A 31 -14.24 0.94 4.79
N GLU A 32 -13.98 0.16 5.84
CA GLU A 32 -13.80 0.68 7.21
C GLU A 32 -12.43 1.34 7.43
N VAL A 33 -11.44 1.00 6.61
CA VAL A 33 -10.10 1.62 6.62
C VAL A 33 -9.70 2.02 5.21
N THR A 34 -8.88 3.05 5.10
CA THR A 34 -8.53 3.68 3.82
C THR A 34 -7.44 2.93 3.04
N GLY A 35 -6.72 2.00 3.65
CA GLY A 35 -5.55 1.37 3.05
C GLY A 35 -4.26 2.18 3.17
N SER A 36 -4.31 3.39 3.74
CA SER A 36 -3.13 4.21 4.01
C SER A 36 -2.37 3.72 5.23
N ARG A 37 -1.06 3.98 5.26
CA ARG A 37 -0.19 3.56 6.36
C ARG A 37 -0.55 4.20 7.71
N GLY A 38 -1.15 5.36 7.70
CA GLY A 38 -1.57 6.07 8.89
C GLY A 38 -2.44 7.27 8.56
N ILE A 39 -2.92 7.96 9.59
CA ILE A 39 -3.86 9.09 9.44
C ILE A 39 -3.23 10.24 8.62
N ASN A 40 -1.95 10.51 8.85
CA ASN A 40 -1.23 11.61 8.20
C ASN A 40 -0.29 11.15 7.08
N ALA A 41 -0.25 9.84 6.78
CA ALA A 41 0.61 9.28 5.75
C ALA A 41 -0.22 8.83 4.56
N LYS A 42 0.15 9.28 3.38
CA LYS A 42 -0.49 8.89 2.11
C LYS A 42 0.10 7.60 1.52
N ASN A 43 1.09 7.04 2.19
CA ASN A 43 1.69 5.79 1.77
C ASN A 43 0.75 4.61 2.05
N ILE A 44 0.76 3.64 1.17
CA ILE A 44 -0.02 2.42 1.31
C ILE A 44 0.48 1.61 2.51
N SER A 45 -0.45 1.04 3.27
CA SER A 45 -0.12 0.21 4.42
C SER A 45 0.65 -1.05 4.01
N GLY A 46 1.51 -1.55 4.90
CA GLY A 46 2.24 -2.79 4.68
C GLY A 46 1.31 -4.00 4.51
N HIS A 47 0.16 -4.01 5.18
CA HIS A 47 -0.84 -5.06 5.02
C HIS A 47 -1.44 -5.09 3.61
N LEU A 48 -1.76 -3.93 3.07
CA LEU A 48 -2.31 -3.83 1.72
C LEU A 48 -1.27 -4.23 0.67
N ARG A 49 -0.01 -3.83 0.85
CA ARG A 49 1.10 -4.26 0.02
C ARG A 49 1.26 -5.77 0.02
N ARG A 50 1.26 -6.39 1.20
CA ARG A 50 1.32 -7.85 1.35
C ARG A 50 0.17 -8.53 0.61
N TYR A 51 -1.03 -8.01 0.74
CA TYR A 51 -2.22 -8.53 0.07
C TYR A 51 -2.07 -8.51 -1.46
N LEU A 52 -1.65 -7.38 -2.01
CA LEU A 52 -1.51 -7.22 -3.45
C LEU A 52 -0.44 -8.17 -4.03
N PHE A 53 0.69 -8.32 -3.35
CA PHE A 53 1.72 -9.28 -3.77
C PHE A 53 1.24 -10.72 -3.69
N GLY A 54 0.47 -11.08 -2.68
CA GLY A 54 -0.11 -12.42 -2.54
C GLY A 54 -1.20 -12.72 -3.56
N ARG A 55 -2.04 -11.72 -3.88
CA ARG A 55 -3.19 -11.87 -4.78
C ARG A 55 -2.79 -11.91 -6.25
N TYR A 56 -1.90 -11.03 -6.67
CA TYR A 56 -1.58 -10.82 -8.09
C TYR A 56 -0.24 -11.43 -8.51
N GLY A 57 0.43 -12.12 -7.58
CA GLY A 57 1.75 -12.65 -7.81
C GLY A 57 2.84 -11.58 -7.78
N SER A 58 4.07 -12.02 -7.90
CA SER A 58 5.24 -11.14 -7.83
C SER A 58 5.78 -10.83 -9.22
N ALA A 59 4.93 -10.28 -10.08
CA ALA A 59 5.27 -9.89 -11.44
C ALA A 59 4.52 -8.61 -11.84
N CYS A 60 5.10 -7.84 -12.75
CA CYS A 60 4.44 -6.67 -13.31
C CYS A 60 3.13 -7.07 -14.00
N SER A 61 2.03 -6.42 -13.65
CA SER A 61 0.71 -6.69 -14.23
C SER A 61 0.60 -6.31 -15.71
N VAL A 62 1.50 -5.46 -16.20
CA VAL A 62 1.50 -4.97 -17.59
C VAL A 62 2.41 -5.81 -18.49
N CYS A 63 3.69 -6.01 -18.10
CA CYS A 63 4.68 -6.67 -18.95
C CYS A 63 5.17 -8.03 -18.42
N GLY A 64 4.79 -8.41 -17.20
CA GLY A 64 5.20 -9.67 -16.58
C GLY A 64 6.62 -9.69 -16.00
N TRP A 65 7.33 -8.56 -16.00
CA TRP A 65 8.67 -8.49 -15.46
C TRP A 65 8.72 -8.92 -13.99
N ASN A 66 9.69 -9.77 -13.63
CA ASN A 66 9.77 -10.36 -12.30
C ASN A 66 11.19 -10.64 -11.81
N LYS A 67 12.16 -9.81 -12.23
CA LYS A 67 13.55 -10.02 -11.84
C LYS A 67 13.77 -9.65 -10.37
N ILE A 68 14.46 -10.54 -9.67
CA ILE A 68 14.77 -10.37 -8.24
C ILE A 68 16.01 -9.48 -8.10
N ASN A 69 15.93 -8.48 -7.22
CA ASN A 69 17.10 -7.72 -6.80
C ASN A 69 17.99 -8.62 -5.92
N PRO A 70 19.26 -8.86 -6.28
CA PRO A 70 20.12 -9.81 -5.57
C PRO A 70 20.45 -9.36 -4.15
N LYS A 71 20.38 -8.07 -3.84
CA LYS A 71 20.64 -7.53 -2.51
C LYS A 71 19.43 -7.64 -1.58
N THR A 72 18.26 -7.22 -2.05
CA THR A 72 17.02 -7.24 -1.25
C THR A 72 16.30 -8.58 -1.32
N ARG A 73 16.62 -9.41 -2.31
CA ARG A 73 15.94 -10.67 -2.64
C ARG A 73 14.45 -10.52 -2.91
N GLN A 74 14.05 -9.32 -3.29
CA GLN A 74 12.67 -9.00 -3.65
C GLN A 74 12.58 -8.50 -5.08
N ILE A 75 11.41 -8.66 -5.67
CA ILE A 75 11.10 -8.07 -6.98
C ILE A 75 10.66 -6.63 -6.74
N PRO A 76 11.37 -5.62 -7.28
CA PRO A 76 11.08 -4.21 -7.00
C PRO A 76 9.87 -3.71 -7.78
N LEU A 77 8.70 -4.24 -7.46
CA LEU A 77 7.44 -3.77 -8.00
C LEU A 77 6.90 -2.59 -7.17
N GLU A 78 6.21 -1.70 -7.85
CA GLU A 78 5.56 -0.55 -7.25
C GLU A 78 4.03 -0.72 -7.32
N ILE A 79 3.33 -0.11 -6.38
CA ILE A 79 1.87 -0.08 -6.40
C ILE A 79 1.43 1.18 -7.12
N ASP A 80 0.70 1.01 -8.20
CA ASP A 80 0.19 2.09 -9.02
C ASP A 80 -1.30 2.30 -8.77
N HIS A 81 -1.70 3.54 -8.63
CA HIS A 81 -3.10 3.97 -8.62
C HIS A 81 -3.53 4.24 -10.06
N ILE A 82 -4.37 3.38 -10.61
CA ILE A 82 -4.72 3.40 -12.04
C ILE A 82 -5.30 4.75 -12.47
N ASP A 83 -6.13 5.36 -11.62
CA ASP A 83 -6.72 6.69 -11.87
C ASP A 83 -5.80 7.87 -11.52
N GLY A 84 -4.60 7.60 -11.00
CA GLY A 84 -3.66 8.62 -10.54
C GLY A 84 -3.99 9.27 -9.20
N ASN A 85 -5.07 8.87 -8.55
CA ASN A 85 -5.48 9.41 -7.26
C ASN A 85 -4.96 8.55 -6.11
N SER A 86 -3.94 9.03 -5.41
CA SER A 86 -3.32 8.32 -4.28
C SER A 86 -4.24 8.12 -3.07
N ASP A 87 -5.38 8.79 -3.02
CA ASP A 87 -6.39 8.63 -1.98
C ASP A 87 -7.38 7.50 -2.31
N ASN A 88 -7.45 7.05 -3.56
CA ASN A 88 -8.32 5.98 -3.99
C ASN A 88 -7.62 4.63 -3.89
N ASN A 89 -7.71 4.01 -2.72
CA ASN A 89 -7.11 2.70 -2.44
C ASN A 89 -8.09 1.54 -2.60
N HIS A 90 -9.10 1.67 -3.46
CA HIS A 90 -9.95 0.55 -3.85
C HIS A 90 -9.15 -0.51 -4.59
N GLU A 91 -9.46 -1.78 -4.35
CA GLU A 91 -8.75 -2.91 -4.97
C GLU A 91 -8.69 -2.80 -6.49
N ASP A 92 -9.79 -2.41 -7.12
CA ASP A 92 -9.91 -2.26 -8.58
C ASP A 92 -9.03 -1.12 -9.15
N ASN A 93 -8.60 -0.20 -8.30
CA ASN A 93 -7.75 0.93 -8.67
C ASN A 93 -6.26 0.69 -8.40
N LEU A 94 -5.91 -0.45 -7.83
CA LEU A 94 -4.54 -0.77 -7.45
C LEU A 94 -3.99 -1.89 -8.32
N ARG A 95 -2.74 -1.72 -8.75
CA ARG A 95 -2.00 -2.78 -9.48
C ARG A 95 -0.54 -2.77 -9.11
N LEU A 96 0.12 -3.92 -9.31
CA LEU A 96 1.56 -4.04 -9.20
C LEU A 96 2.18 -3.82 -10.57
N ILE A 97 3.20 -2.97 -10.63
CA ILE A 97 3.80 -2.52 -11.88
C ILE A 97 5.31 -2.37 -11.70
N CYS A 98 6.09 -2.73 -12.72
CA CYS A 98 7.53 -2.51 -12.67
C CYS A 98 7.86 -1.03 -12.88
N PRO A 99 9.07 -0.57 -12.47
CA PRO A 99 9.47 0.81 -12.62
C PRO A 99 9.38 1.35 -14.05
N ASN A 100 9.71 0.52 -15.04
CA ASN A 100 9.63 0.92 -16.45
C ASN A 100 8.20 1.16 -16.90
N CYS A 101 7.30 0.21 -16.65
CA CYS A 101 5.88 0.39 -16.97
C CYS A 101 5.26 1.53 -16.17
N HIS A 102 5.66 1.72 -14.92
CA HIS A 102 5.21 2.83 -14.09
C HIS A 102 5.59 4.19 -14.69
N SER A 103 6.80 4.32 -15.20
CA SER A 103 7.26 5.56 -15.85
C SER A 103 6.49 5.91 -17.12
N LEU A 104 5.83 4.95 -17.73
CA LEU A 104 5.05 5.13 -18.96
C LEU A 104 3.58 5.45 -18.69
N THR A 105 3.15 5.54 -17.44
CA THR A 105 1.78 5.91 -17.09
C THR A 105 1.55 7.40 -17.28
N SER A 106 0.31 7.78 -17.62
CA SER A 106 -0.07 9.18 -17.82
C SER A 106 -0.04 10.02 -16.54
N SER A 107 -0.04 9.37 -15.39
CA SER A 107 -0.04 10.01 -14.07
C SER A 107 1.30 9.95 -13.35
N PHE A 108 2.38 9.57 -14.04
CA PHE A 108 3.69 9.40 -13.44
C PHE A 108 4.28 10.73 -12.97
N ARG A 109 4.61 10.81 -11.65
CA ARG A 109 5.25 12.00 -11.05
C ARG A 109 4.55 13.31 -11.43
N ASN A 110 5.26 14.20 -12.12
CA ASN A 110 4.77 15.54 -12.49
C ASN A 110 3.62 15.54 -13.49
N LEU A 111 3.40 14.44 -14.20
CA LEU A 111 2.24 14.31 -15.10
C LEU A 111 0.92 14.23 -14.32
N ASN A 112 0.98 13.91 -13.02
CA ASN A 112 -0.18 13.84 -12.13
C ASN A 112 -0.45 15.20 -11.44
N ASN A 113 -0.57 16.27 -12.21
CA ASN A 113 -0.57 17.65 -11.69
C ASN A 113 -1.77 18.02 -10.84
N SER A 114 -2.92 17.38 -11.04
CA SER A 114 -4.19 17.76 -10.38
C SER A 114 -4.75 16.68 -9.46
N ARG A 115 -4.12 15.51 -9.40
CA ARG A 115 -4.62 14.35 -8.64
C ARG A 115 -3.56 13.86 -7.66
N GLY A 116 -4.00 13.28 -6.56
CA GLY A 116 -3.09 12.87 -5.50
C GLY A 116 -2.40 14.06 -4.83
N ARG A 117 -1.95 13.90 -3.62
CA ARG A 117 -1.25 14.94 -2.83
C ARG A 117 -1.98 16.29 -2.71
N GLU A 118 -3.27 16.32 -2.92
CA GLU A 118 -4.08 17.54 -2.77
C GLU A 118 -3.96 18.16 -1.38
N TRP A 119 -3.81 17.32 -0.36
CA TRP A 119 -3.52 17.76 1.01
C TRP A 119 -2.25 18.62 1.11
N ARG A 120 -1.22 18.33 0.29
CA ARG A 120 0.02 19.12 0.25
C ARG A 120 -0.25 20.49 -0.34
N ARG A 121 -1.01 20.56 -1.42
CA ARG A 121 -1.43 21.82 -2.04
C ARG A 121 -2.25 22.66 -1.08
N LEU A 122 -3.22 22.08 -0.40
CA LEU A 122 -4.06 22.77 0.60
C LEU A 122 -3.23 23.29 1.77
N LYS A 123 -2.21 22.55 2.20
CA LYS A 123 -1.28 22.99 3.25
C LYS A 123 -0.52 24.25 2.84
N TYR A 124 0.00 24.30 1.62
CA TYR A 124 0.71 25.48 1.10
C TYR A 124 -0.21 26.68 0.95
N LEU A 125 -1.43 26.48 0.52
CA LEU A 125 -2.40 27.56 0.42
C LEU A 125 -2.76 28.17 1.79
N LYS A 126 -2.80 27.35 2.85
CA LYS A 126 -3.04 27.80 4.22
C LYS A 126 -1.84 28.52 4.82
N SER A 127 -0.62 28.19 4.44
CA SER A 127 0.60 28.80 4.98
C SER A 127 0.92 30.16 4.34
N ASN A 128 0.29 30.51 3.21
CA ASN A 128 0.50 31.77 2.49
C ASN A 128 -0.60 32.83 2.76
N LYS A 129 -1.41 32.58 3.77
CA LYS A 129 -2.38 33.59 4.25
C LYS A 129 -1.87 34.32 5.47
#